data_5f7ef9162c3e7d240bb2a76e3956054c
#
_entry.id   5f7ef9162c3e7d240bb2a76e3956054c
#
_cell.length_a   1.000
_cell.length_b   1.000
_cell.length_c   1.000
_cell.angle_alpha   90.00
_cell.angle_beta   90.00
_cell.angle_gamma   90.00
#
_symmetry.space_group_name_H-M   'P 1'
#
loop_
_entity.id
_entity.type
_entity.pdbx_description
1 polymer ?
#
loop_
_entity_poly.entity_id
_entity_poly.type
_entity_poly.pdbx_seq_one_letter_code
_entity_poly.pdbx_strand_id
1 'polypeptide(L)'
;MPHWNYRLQVQSREVYFFQFLNWGDKIEISSSDKLSVSTTKIQVSQQENLVTQALKKIESFCDTELNYSVKIEKNIPLGSGLGGGSSNAATAMLAVNSLAKLNLSLDVLMDLGKSLGSDIPFFLKGLSGRVSGIGEIIEPQEYPENLVMVLFPECSISTKDAYNAVTSEEILNKRDRLKGNFFEEWVLLNYPQVREAFDFLSENNEVNISGTGSSMFTKINSFEEGKEIMDNAPRKLAYVITNTINKSPLLNELLNSGV
;
A
#
# COMPACT_ATOMS: atom_id res chain seq x y z
N MET A 1 -19.14 -1.50 7.25
CA MET A 1 -17.77 -2.03 7.45
C MET A 1 -16.84 -1.19 6.60
N PRO A 2 -15.82 -0.58 7.17
CA PRO A 2 -14.96 0.32 6.43
C PRO A 2 -14.11 -0.44 5.41
N HIS A 3 -14.00 0.11 4.20
CA HIS A 3 -13.05 -0.32 3.19
C HIS A 3 -11.75 0.45 3.41
N TRP A 4 -10.61 -0.24 3.48
CA TRP A 4 -9.31 0.33 3.79
C TRP A 4 -8.53 0.61 2.52
N ASN A 5 -7.82 1.72 2.50
CA ASN A 5 -7.23 2.30 1.30
C ASN A 5 -5.78 1.90 1.09
N TYR A 6 -5.40 1.88 -0.16
CA TYR A 6 -4.05 1.61 -0.62
C TYR A 6 -3.51 2.77 -1.43
N ARG A 7 -2.22 2.77 -1.61
CA ARG A 7 -1.44 3.86 -2.12
C ARG A 7 -1.04 3.61 -3.57
N LEU A 8 -1.17 4.63 -4.41
CA LEU A 8 -0.41 4.78 -5.63
C LEU A 8 0.86 5.56 -5.34
N GLN A 9 1.99 5.07 -5.83
CA GLN A 9 3.29 5.71 -5.66
C GLN A 9 3.86 6.06 -7.02
N VAL A 10 4.14 7.34 -7.25
CA VAL A 10 4.94 7.84 -8.36
C VAL A 10 6.21 8.44 -7.77
N GLN A 11 7.38 8.03 -8.24
CA GLN A 11 8.66 8.50 -7.75
C GLN A 11 9.32 9.41 -8.77
N SER A 12 9.78 10.58 -8.32
CA SER A 12 10.77 11.39 -9.00
C SER A 12 11.90 11.72 -8.02
N ARG A 13 13.17 11.65 -8.45
CA ARG A 13 14.39 12.02 -7.72
C ARG A 13 14.20 12.28 -6.20
N GLU A 14 14.36 11.26 -5.36
CA GLU A 14 14.31 11.37 -3.89
C GLU A 14 12.95 11.77 -3.30
N VAL A 15 11.93 11.93 -4.11
CA VAL A 15 10.58 12.32 -3.70
C VAL A 15 9.56 11.37 -4.27
N TYR A 16 8.70 10.90 -3.39
CA TYR A 16 7.57 10.03 -3.72
C TYR A 16 6.29 10.82 -3.56
N PHE A 17 5.32 10.59 -4.45
CA PHE A 17 3.98 11.12 -4.34
C PHE A 17 3.05 9.98 -3.94
N PHE A 18 2.47 10.08 -2.76
CA PHE A 18 1.60 9.06 -2.21
C PHE A 18 0.17 9.55 -2.16
N GLN A 19 -0.71 8.80 -2.78
CA GLN A 19 -2.16 9.04 -2.75
C GLN A 19 -2.89 7.73 -2.48
N PHE A 20 -3.99 7.80 -1.72
CA PHE A 20 -4.79 6.62 -1.38
C PHE A 20 -5.68 6.19 -2.54
N LEU A 21 -6.06 4.92 -2.55
CA LEU A 21 -7.13 4.38 -3.37
C LEU A 21 -8.39 4.19 -2.52
N ASN A 22 -9.55 4.47 -3.08
CA ASN A 22 -10.83 4.16 -2.45
C ASN A 22 -11.19 2.67 -2.62
N TRP A 23 -10.24 1.80 -2.37
CA TRP A 23 -10.35 0.35 -2.47
C TRP A 23 -9.27 -0.31 -1.60
N GLY A 24 -9.56 -1.51 -1.06
CA GLY A 24 -8.59 -2.14 -0.17
C GLY A 24 -9.02 -3.44 0.50
N ASP A 25 -8.20 -3.92 1.44
CA ASP A 25 -8.54 -5.04 2.31
C ASP A 25 -9.63 -4.63 3.32
N LYS A 26 -10.34 -5.59 3.87
CA LYS A 26 -11.27 -5.36 4.97
C LYS A 26 -10.68 -5.92 6.25
N ILE A 27 -10.77 -5.15 7.33
CA ILE A 27 -10.29 -5.57 8.64
C ILE A 27 -11.48 -5.54 9.62
N GLU A 28 -11.66 -6.66 10.31
CA GLU A 28 -12.60 -6.80 11.40
C GLU A 28 -11.82 -7.07 12.69
N ILE A 29 -12.08 -6.30 13.73
CA ILE A 29 -11.43 -6.46 15.04
C ILE A 29 -12.53 -6.69 16.07
N SER A 30 -12.39 -7.75 16.86
CA SER A 30 -13.32 -8.12 17.92
C SER A 30 -12.58 -8.57 19.18
N SER A 31 -13.21 -8.44 20.34
CA SER A 31 -12.66 -8.96 21.60
C SER A 31 -12.47 -10.48 21.52
N SER A 32 -11.41 -10.97 22.18
CA SER A 32 -11.02 -12.39 22.19
C SER A 32 -10.25 -12.68 23.49
N ASP A 33 -10.02 -13.95 23.81
CA ASP A 33 -9.23 -14.35 24.99
C ASP A 33 -7.72 -14.14 24.80
N LYS A 34 -7.26 -13.98 23.54
CA LYS A 34 -5.86 -13.75 23.19
C LYS A 34 -5.74 -13.07 21.86
N LEU A 35 -4.60 -12.44 21.61
CA LEU A 35 -4.27 -11.86 20.32
C LEU A 35 -4.21 -12.95 19.23
N SER A 36 -4.99 -12.76 18.19
CA SER A 36 -4.96 -13.62 17.00
C SER A 36 -5.16 -12.79 15.74
N VAL A 37 -4.43 -13.13 14.68
CA VAL A 37 -4.55 -12.49 13.37
C VAL A 37 -4.78 -13.58 12.33
N SER A 38 -5.81 -13.42 11.51
CA SER A 38 -6.13 -14.35 10.43
C SER A 38 -6.36 -13.61 9.13
N THR A 39 -6.04 -14.27 8.02
CA THR A 39 -6.28 -13.74 6.67
C THR A 39 -7.18 -14.68 5.90
N THR A 40 -8.08 -14.14 5.07
CA THR A 40 -8.90 -14.88 4.13
C THR A 40 -8.44 -14.64 2.70
N LYS A 41 -8.78 -15.54 1.78
CA LYS A 41 -8.39 -15.56 0.35
C LYS A 41 -6.90 -15.82 0.11
N ILE A 42 -6.01 -15.13 0.83
CA ILE A 42 -4.56 -15.29 0.71
C ILE A 42 -4.01 -15.59 2.09
N GLN A 43 -3.35 -16.74 2.26
CA GLN A 43 -2.75 -17.14 3.53
C GLN A 43 -1.42 -16.43 3.72
N VAL A 44 -1.24 -15.83 4.90
CA VAL A 44 0.03 -15.25 5.35
C VAL A 44 0.35 -15.89 6.70
N SER A 45 1.59 -16.35 6.86
CA SER A 45 2.00 -16.91 8.15
C SER A 45 1.88 -15.85 9.25
N GLN A 46 1.50 -16.25 10.46
CA GLN A 46 1.37 -15.30 11.57
C GLN A 46 2.67 -14.56 11.88
N GLN A 47 3.81 -15.21 11.71
CA GLN A 47 5.12 -14.63 11.97
C GLN A 47 5.51 -13.55 10.95
N GLU A 48 5.11 -13.72 9.70
CA GLU A 48 5.40 -12.78 8.60
C GLU A 48 4.33 -11.69 8.47
N ASN A 49 3.20 -11.84 9.14
CA ASN A 49 2.11 -10.87 9.06
C ASN A 49 2.45 -9.59 9.84
N LEU A 50 2.58 -8.48 9.12
CA LEU A 50 2.91 -7.18 9.71
C LEU A 50 1.90 -6.73 10.78
N VAL A 51 0.63 -7.11 10.66
CA VAL A 51 -0.38 -6.82 11.69
C VAL A 51 -0.03 -7.53 13.00
N THR A 52 0.33 -8.82 12.93
CA THR A 52 0.77 -9.55 14.13
C THR A 52 1.99 -8.92 14.76
N GLN A 53 2.99 -8.57 13.95
CA GLN A 53 4.22 -7.94 14.44
C GLN A 53 3.94 -6.58 15.08
N ALA A 54 3.08 -5.76 14.46
CA ALA A 54 2.72 -4.43 14.94
C ALA A 54 1.97 -4.50 16.27
N LEU A 55 0.99 -5.38 16.41
CA LEU A 55 0.23 -5.54 17.65
C LEU A 55 1.09 -6.12 18.76
N LYS A 56 1.95 -7.11 18.51
CA LYS A 56 2.92 -7.61 19.49
C LYS A 56 3.90 -6.54 19.95
N LYS A 57 4.27 -5.63 19.07
CA LYS A 57 5.14 -4.51 19.41
C LYS A 57 4.44 -3.52 20.34
N ILE A 58 3.14 -3.27 20.14
CA ILE A 58 2.31 -2.48 21.06
C ILE A 58 2.20 -3.20 22.42
N GLU A 59 1.92 -4.51 22.45
CA GLU A 59 1.89 -5.29 23.68
C GLU A 59 3.19 -5.11 24.49
N SER A 60 4.34 -5.28 23.82
CA SER A 60 5.65 -5.14 24.44
C SER A 60 5.95 -3.71 24.91
N PHE A 61 5.50 -2.70 24.16
CA PHE A 61 5.72 -1.29 24.50
C PHE A 61 4.88 -0.85 25.71
N CYS A 62 3.62 -1.32 25.76
CA CYS A 62 2.67 -0.96 26.83
C CYS A 62 2.71 -1.91 28.03
N ASP A 63 3.52 -2.97 28.00
CA ASP A 63 3.53 -4.05 28.99
C ASP A 63 2.10 -4.55 29.28
N THR A 64 1.34 -4.85 28.23
CA THR A 64 -0.07 -5.26 28.30
C THR A 64 -0.40 -6.34 27.29
N GLU A 65 -1.36 -7.18 27.59
CA GLU A 65 -1.90 -8.16 26.64
C GLU A 65 -3.05 -7.55 25.83
N LEU A 66 -3.02 -7.77 24.52
CA LEU A 66 -4.08 -7.36 23.61
C LEU A 66 -5.02 -8.55 23.33
N ASN A 67 -6.19 -8.52 23.93
CA ASN A 67 -7.18 -9.58 23.83
C ASN A 67 -8.14 -9.33 22.66
N TYR A 68 -7.60 -9.37 21.43
CA TYR A 68 -8.34 -9.10 20.18
C TYR A 68 -8.10 -10.17 19.12
N SER A 69 -9.17 -10.48 18.38
CA SER A 69 -9.10 -11.23 17.13
C SER A 69 -9.18 -10.27 15.95
N VAL A 70 -8.19 -10.31 15.08
CA VAL A 70 -8.12 -9.50 13.85
C VAL A 70 -8.30 -10.42 12.65
N LYS A 71 -9.36 -10.19 11.87
CA LYS A 71 -9.64 -10.90 10.61
C LYS A 71 -9.41 -9.95 9.44
N ILE A 72 -8.60 -10.37 8.48
CA ILE A 72 -8.24 -9.58 7.30
C ILE A 72 -8.76 -10.29 6.06
N GLU A 73 -9.74 -9.70 5.40
CA GLU A 73 -10.15 -10.12 4.05
C GLU A 73 -9.22 -9.47 3.03
N LYS A 74 -8.30 -10.27 2.48
CA LYS A 74 -7.30 -9.80 1.52
C LYS A 74 -7.92 -9.62 0.13
N ASN A 75 -7.96 -8.38 -0.34
CA ASN A 75 -8.30 -8.04 -1.72
C ASN A 75 -7.04 -7.65 -2.51
N ILE A 76 -6.04 -7.09 -1.83
CA ILE A 76 -4.78 -6.66 -2.44
C ILE A 76 -3.83 -7.85 -2.57
N PRO A 77 -3.30 -8.12 -3.76
CA PRO A 77 -2.29 -9.15 -3.95
C PRO A 77 -1.02 -8.85 -3.14
N LEU A 78 -0.36 -9.92 -2.65
CA LEU A 78 0.91 -9.79 -1.97
C LEU A 78 2.00 -9.36 -2.95
N GLY A 79 2.92 -8.49 -2.49
CA GLY A 79 4.03 -8.02 -3.32
C GLY A 79 3.60 -7.19 -4.53
N SER A 80 2.44 -6.54 -4.46
CA SER A 80 1.88 -5.74 -5.56
C SER A 80 2.38 -4.30 -5.62
N GLY A 81 3.21 -3.85 -4.68
CA GLY A 81 3.70 -2.46 -4.64
C GLY A 81 2.68 -1.43 -4.12
N LEU A 82 1.52 -1.87 -3.60
CA LEU A 82 0.49 -0.99 -3.08
C LEU A 82 0.56 -0.75 -1.55
N GLY A 83 1.52 -1.35 -0.86
CA GLY A 83 1.68 -1.18 0.59
C GLY A 83 0.60 -1.86 1.45
N GLY A 84 -0.08 -2.90 0.94
CA GLY A 84 -1.22 -3.52 1.60
C GLY A 84 -0.94 -4.05 3.01
N GLY A 85 0.20 -4.66 3.24
CA GLY A 85 0.60 -5.14 4.56
C GLY A 85 0.81 -3.98 5.56
N SER A 86 1.46 -2.90 5.10
CA SER A 86 1.72 -1.70 5.91
C SER A 86 0.43 -0.96 6.26
N SER A 87 -0.49 -0.87 5.30
CA SER A 87 -1.82 -0.29 5.53
C SER A 87 -2.61 -1.08 6.57
N ASN A 88 -2.61 -2.42 6.47
CA ASN A 88 -3.29 -3.28 7.44
C ASN A 88 -2.69 -3.14 8.83
N ALA A 89 -1.35 -3.08 8.93
CA ALA A 89 -0.66 -2.88 10.20
C ALA A 89 -1.02 -1.53 10.83
N ALA A 90 -0.94 -0.44 10.08
CA ALA A 90 -1.32 0.90 10.54
C ALA A 90 -2.77 0.96 11.02
N THR A 91 -3.68 0.35 10.26
CA THR A 91 -5.09 0.24 10.62
C THR A 91 -5.30 -0.48 11.94
N ALA A 92 -4.66 -1.63 12.11
CA ALA A 92 -4.79 -2.42 13.34
C ALA A 92 -4.18 -1.68 14.55
N MET A 93 -3.05 -0.98 14.36
CA MET A 93 -2.41 -0.17 15.40
C MET A 93 -3.35 0.94 15.88
N LEU A 94 -3.93 1.72 14.97
CA LEU A 94 -4.85 2.80 15.30
C LEU A 94 -6.11 2.27 15.98
N ALA A 95 -6.72 1.22 15.42
CA ALA A 95 -7.95 0.65 15.95
C ALA A 95 -7.74 0.05 17.36
N VAL A 96 -6.67 -0.69 17.59
CA VAL A 96 -6.38 -1.29 18.92
C VAL A 96 -5.97 -0.21 19.92
N ASN A 97 -5.20 0.79 19.51
CA ASN A 97 -4.89 1.94 20.38
C ASN A 97 -6.16 2.57 20.96
N SER A 98 -7.17 2.73 20.12
CA SER A 98 -8.48 3.24 20.46
C SER A 98 -9.30 2.27 21.32
N LEU A 99 -9.53 1.05 20.82
CA LEU A 99 -10.38 0.04 21.48
C LEU A 99 -9.86 -0.34 22.88
N ALA A 100 -8.55 -0.46 23.04
CA ALA A 100 -7.90 -0.77 24.30
C ALA A 100 -7.62 0.49 25.15
N LYS A 101 -7.97 1.69 24.67
CA LYS A 101 -7.74 2.98 25.34
C LYS A 101 -6.29 3.17 25.79
N LEU A 102 -5.34 2.79 24.94
CA LEU A 102 -3.91 2.87 25.26
C LEU A 102 -3.40 4.31 25.29
N ASN A 103 -4.11 5.23 24.62
CA ASN A 103 -3.78 6.66 24.54
C ASN A 103 -2.37 6.95 24.01
N LEU A 104 -1.85 6.08 23.14
CA LEU A 104 -0.59 6.33 22.46
C LEU A 104 -0.75 7.48 21.46
N SER A 105 0.19 8.41 21.49
CA SER A 105 0.19 9.49 20.49
C SER A 105 0.50 8.96 19.08
N LEU A 106 0.13 9.72 18.06
CA LEU A 106 0.43 9.36 16.67
C LEU A 106 1.94 9.21 16.47
N ASP A 107 2.76 10.06 17.07
CA ASP A 107 4.23 10.00 16.95
C ASP A 107 4.78 8.69 17.50
N VAL A 108 4.30 8.23 18.66
CA VAL A 108 4.68 6.93 19.23
C VAL A 108 4.28 5.78 18.30
N LEU A 109 3.06 5.80 17.76
CA LEU A 109 2.62 4.79 16.81
C LEU A 109 3.47 4.81 15.53
N MET A 110 3.83 5.99 15.03
CA MET A 110 4.70 6.13 13.86
C MET A 110 6.10 5.57 14.11
N ASP A 111 6.69 5.84 15.28
CA ASP A 111 8.01 5.31 15.65
C ASP A 111 7.99 3.77 15.79
N LEU A 112 6.96 3.22 16.41
CA LEU A 112 6.76 1.78 16.47
C LEU A 112 6.59 1.17 15.08
N GLY A 113 5.76 1.79 14.24
CA GLY A 113 5.47 1.33 12.89
C GLY A 113 6.67 1.40 11.95
N LYS A 114 7.46 2.48 12.00
CA LYS A 114 8.64 2.70 11.16
C LYS A 114 9.64 1.55 11.26
N SER A 115 9.80 0.97 12.43
CA SER A 115 10.73 -0.14 12.64
C SER A 115 10.28 -1.47 12.01
N LEU A 116 9.01 -1.58 11.60
CA LEU A 116 8.41 -2.77 10.96
C LEU A 116 8.28 -2.60 9.45
N GLY A 117 8.08 -1.36 9.00
CA GLY A 117 7.98 -1.04 7.58
C GLY A 117 7.95 0.46 7.33
N SER A 118 8.74 0.91 6.35
CA SER A 118 8.89 2.32 6.00
C SER A 118 7.57 3.01 5.59
N ASP A 119 6.61 2.25 5.11
CA ASP A 119 5.32 2.77 4.64
C ASP A 119 4.28 2.90 5.76
N ILE A 120 4.46 2.24 6.91
CA ILE A 120 3.48 2.26 8.01
C ILE A 120 3.22 3.68 8.52
N PRO A 121 4.23 4.55 8.71
CA PRO A 121 4.00 5.94 9.12
C PRO A 121 3.09 6.73 8.17
N PHE A 122 3.20 6.53 6.86
CA PHE A 122 2.32 7.15 5.89
C PHE A 122 0.85 6.75 6.11
N PHE A 123 0.59 5.46 6.29
CA PHE A 123 -0.76 4.97 6.53
C PHE A 123 -1.31 5.40 7.90
N LEU A 124 -0.48 5.51 8.93
CA LEU A 124 -0.85 6.04 10.24
C LEU A 124 -1.26 7.52 10.15
N LYS A 125 -0.52 8.31 9.35
CA LYS A 125 -0.83 9.73 9.13
C LYS A 125 -2.13 9.93 8.36
N GLY A 126 -2.46 9.01 7.46
CA GLY A 126 -3.73 8.96 6.74
C GLY A 126 -3.99 10.11 5.76
N LEU A 127 -2.97 10.87 5.38
CA LEU A 127 -3.05 11.98 4.43
C LEU A 127 -2.16 11.74 3.23
N SER A 128 -2.65 12.04 2.03
CA SER A 128 -1.82 12.10 0.83
C SER A 128 -0.70 13.10 0.99
N GLY A 129 0.40 12.89 0.32
CA GLY A 129 1.53 13.79 0.49
C GLY A 129 2.75 13.46 -0.33
N ARG A 130 3.66 14.40 -0.24
CA ARG A 130 5.03 14.25 -0.72
C ARG A 130 5.83 13.51 0.35
N VAL A 131 6.52 12.46 -0.04
CA VAL A 131 7.28 11.61 0.86
C VAL A 131 8.74 11.61 0.41
N SER A 132 9.66 11.74 1.34
CA SER A 132 11.10 11.75 1.10
C SER A 132 11.85 10.92 2.13
N GLY A 133 13.19 10.87 2.02
CA GLY A 133 14.00 9.96 2.83
C GLY A 133 13.78 8.50 2.39
N ILE A 134 13.72 7.60 3.36
CA ILE A 134 13.37 6.20 3.13
C ILE A 134 11.84 5.95 3.24
N GLY A 135 11.02 7.03 3.30
CA GLY A 135 9.56 6.96 3.43
C GLY A 135 8.99 7.59 4.69
N GLU A 136 9.84 8.14 5.56
CA GLU A 136 9.48 8.66 6.87
C GLU A 136 9.18 10.15 6.91
N ILE A 137 9.67 10.93 5.96
CA ILE A 137 9.41 12.36 5.88
C ILE A 137 8.18 12.56 5.02
N ILE A 138 7.06 12.89 5.66
CA ILE A 138 5.75 13.01 5.01
C ILE A 138 5.28 14.44 5.11
N GLU A 139 5.26 15.14 3.98
CA GLU A 139 4.69 16.48 3.83
C GLU A 139 3.28 16.33 3.24
N PRO A 140 2.21 16.59 4.02
CA PRO A 140 0.85 16.48 3.51
C PRO A 140 0.62 17.38 2.31
N GLN A 141 0.08 16.82 1.24
CA GLN A 141 -0.28 17.54 0.03
C GLN A 141 -1.47 16.87 -0.63
N GLU A 142 -2.47 17.65 -1.01
CA GLU A 142 -3.60 17.16 -1.78
C GLU A 142 -3.26 17.14 -3.27
N TYR A 143 -3.71 16.09 -3.95
CA TYR A 143 -3.59 15.90 -5.40
C TYR A 143 -4.98 15.80 -6.02
N PRO A 144 -5.14 16.06 -7.33
CA PRO A 144 -6.38 15.79 -8.02
C PRO A 144 -6.82 14.34 -7.82
N GLU A 145 -8.06 14.14 -7.42
CA GLU A 145 -8.66 12.82 -7.33
C GLU A 145 -9.10 12.38 -8.71
N ASN A 146 -8.71 11.19 -9.12
CA ASN A 146 -8.94 10.66 -10.46
C ASN A 146 -9.58 9.27 -10.39
N LEU A 147 -10.39 8.94 -11.38
CA LEU A 147 -10.75 7.56 -11.65
C LEU A 147 -9.52 6.87 -12.27
N VAL A 148 -9.14 5.74 -11.70
CA VAL A 148 -7.97 4.97 -12.15
C VAL A 148 -8.33 3.50 -12.32
N MET A 149 -7.71 2.87 -13.29
CA MET A 149 -7.66 1.44 -13.41
C MET A 149 -6.31 0.93 -12.94
N VAL A 150 -6.33 -0.02 -12.01
CA VAL A 150 -5.13 -0.66 -11.45
C VAL A 150 -5.11 -2.11 -11.92
N LEU A 151 -4.02 -2.51 -12.58
CA LEU A 151 -3.77 -3.87 -13.06
C LEU A 151 -2.84 -4.61 -12.10
N PHE A 152 -3.10 -5.90 -11.97
CA PHE A 152 -2.32 -6.82 -11.14
C PHE A 152 -1.72 -7.93 -12.02
N PRO A 153 -0.53 -7.73 -12.58
CA PRO A 153 0.22 -8.82 -13.22
C PRO A 153 0.44 -9.98 -12.23
N GLU A 154 0.35 -11.21 -12.73
CA GLU A 154 0.47 -12.42 -11.90
C GLU A 154 1.93 -12.66 -11.50
N CYS A 155 2.51 -11.72 -10.78
CA CYS A 155 3.83 -11.88 -10.17
C CYS A 155 3.93 -11.07 -8.87
N SER A 156 4.79 -11.50 -7.96
CA SER A 156 5.14 -10.79 -6.74
C SER A 156 6.58 -10.32 -6.83
N ILE A 157 6.82 -9.05 -6.53
CA ILE A 157 8.15 -8.45 -6.54
C ILE A 157 8.59 -8.22 -5.10
N SER A 158 9.77 -8.76 -4.76
CA SER A 158 10.38 -8.50 -3.48
C SER A 158 10.89 -7.06 -3.42
N THR A 159 10.35 -6.28 -2.50
CA THR A 159 10.82 -4.90 -2.26
C THR A 159 12.32 -4.86 -1.96
N LYS A 160 12.82 -5.83 -1.17
CA LYS A 160 14.24 -5.95 -0.85
C LYS A 160 15.09 -6.15 -2.11
N ASP A 161 14.67 -7.03 -3.01
CA ASP A 161 15.42 -7.32 -4.24
C ASP A 161 15.39 -6.12 -5.20
N ALA A 162 14.24 -5.44 -5.30
CA ALA A 162 14.12 -4.21 -6.07
C ALA A 162 15.09 -3.12 -5.56
N TYR A 163 15.11 -2.86 -4.25
CA TYR A 163 16.05 -1.88 -3.68
C TYR A 163 17.51 -2.30 -3.86
N ASN A 164 17.85 -3.57 -3.63
CA ASN A 164 19.21 -4.05 -3.83
C ASN A 164 19.69 -3.91 -5.29
N ALA A 165 18.80 -4.15 -6.24
CA ALA A 165 19.12 -4.04 -7.66
C ALA A 165 19.38 -2.59 -8.09
N VAL A 166 18.56 -1.64 -7.61
CA VAL A 166 18.65 -0.23 -8.05
C VAL A 166 19.67 0.61 -7.27
N THR A 167 20.25 0.07 -6.20
CA THR A 167 21.39 0.70 -5.50
C THR A 167 22.73 0.37 -6.11
N SER A 168 22.78 -0.45 -7.17
CA SER A 168 24.03 -0.69 -7.93
C SER A 168 24.50 0.60 -8.60
N GLU A 169 25.83 0.77 -8.65
CA GLU A 169 26.49 2.00 -9.16
C GLU A 169 26.07 2.36 -10.60
N GLU A 170 25.75 1.36 -11.43
CA GLU A 170 25.28 1.55 -12.81
C GLU A 170 23.91 2.25 -12.88
N ILE A 171 23.00 1.93 -11.97
CA ILE A 171 21.66 2.53 -11.94
C ILE A 171 21.69 3.90 -11.29
N LEU A 172 22.53 4.09 -10.27
CA LEU A 172 22.77 5.40 -9.65
C LEU A 172 23.28 6.42 -10.66
N ASN A 173 24.14 6.01 -11.59
CA ASN A 173 24.68 6.87 -12.66
C ASN A 173 23.66 7.21 -13.75
N LYS A 174 22.58 6.43 -13.88
CA LYS A 174 21.46 6.70 -14.81
C LYS A 174 20.34 7.54 -14.19
N ARG A 175 20.35 7.77 -12.87
CA ARG A 175 19.29 8.49 -12.11
C ARG A 175 18.86 9.81 -12.74
N ASP A 176 19.80 10.55 -13.34
CA ASP A 176 19.55 11.87 -13.92
C ASP A 176 18.72 11.82 -15.22
N ARG A 177 18.50 10.65 -15.80
CA ARG A 177 17.81 10.45 -17.08
C ARG A 177 16.43 9.84 -16.95
N LEU A 178 16.06 9.32 -15.77
CA LEU A 178 14.79 8.62 -15.57
C LEU A 178 13.67 9.64 -15.31
N LYS A 179 12.71 9.67 -16.23
CA LYS A 179 11.40 10.28 -16.00
C LYS A 179 10.48 9.16 -15.51
N GLY A 180 9.86 9.32 -14.33
CA GLY A 180 8.92 8.34 -13.81
C GLY A 180 9.41 7.56 -12.59
N ASN A 181 8.89 6.34 -12.40
CA ASN A 181 9.21 5.50 -11.27
C ASN A 181 10.64 4.93 -11.40
N PHE A 182 11.44 5.13 -10.37
CA PHE A 182 12.84 4.69 -10.30
C PHE A 182 13.03 3.17 -10.50
N PHE A 183 12.05 2.37 -10.13
CA PHE A 183 12.08 0.91 -10.29
C PHE A 183 11.60 0.43 -11.66
N GLU A 184 10.97 1.29 -12.47
CA GLU A 184 10.26 0.89 -13.69
C GLU A 184 11.14 0.15 -14.68
N GLU A 185 12.32 0.71 -15.04
CA GLU A 185 13.23 0.07 -15.98
C GLU A 185 13.65 -1.32 -15.49
N TRP A 186 14.04 -1.42 -14.22
CA TRP A 186 14.45 -2.69 -13.64
C TRP A 186 13.31 -3.71 -13.61
N VAL A 187 12.12 -3.29 -13.21
CA VAL A 187 10.95 -4.16 -13.16
C VAL A 187 10.59 -4.67 -14.56
N LEU A 188 10.54 -3.79 -15.55
CA LEU A 188 10.21 -4.17 -16.91
C LEU A 188 11.27 -5.07 -17.56
N LEU A 189 12.54 -4.96 -17.17
CA LEU A 189 13.60 -5.84 -17.66
C LEU A 189 13.57 -7.23 -17.03
N ASN A 190 13.19 -7.34 -15.76
CA ASN A 190 13.34 -8.59 -15.01
C ASN A 190 12.02 -9.37 -14.86
N TYR A 191 10.87 -8.76 -15.13
CA TYR A 191 9.55 -9.37 -14.96
C TYR A 191 8.73 -9.32 -16.26
N PRO A 192 8.86 -10.34 -17.13
CA PRO A 192 8.17 -10.37 -18.44
C PRO A 192 6.65 -10.19 -18.33
N GLN A 193 6.03 -10.71 -17.26
CA GLN A 193 4.58 -10.59 -17.04
C GLN A 193 4.17 -9.13 -16.79
N VAL A 194 5.02 -8.35 -16.11
CA VAL A 194 4.79 -6.92 -15.88
C VAL A 194 5.02 -6.15 -17.18
N ARG A 195 6.08 -6.50 -17.91
CA ARG A 195 6.39 -5.91 -19.21
C ARG A 195 5.24 -6.07 -20.18
N GLU A 196 4.71 -7.28 -20.35
CA GLU A 196 3.59 -7.57 -21.25
C GLU A 196 2.35 -6.71 -20.90
N ALA A 197 1.99 -6.65 -19.62
CA ALA A 197 0.87 -5.86 -19.16
C ALA A 197 1.11 -4.35 -19.34
N PHE A 198 2.35 -3.89 -19.13
CA PHE A 198 2.76 -2.50 -19.32
C PHE A 198 2.70 -2.10 -20.80
N ASP A 199 3.28 -2.89 -21.68
CA ASP A 199 3.30 -2.63 -23.12
C ASP A 199 1.86 -2.56 -23.66
N PHE A 200 0.99 -3.52 -23.31
CA PHE A 200 -0.43 -3.50 -23.66
C PHE A 200 -1.13 -2.22 -23.20
N LEU A 201 -0.96 -1.85 -21.92
CA LEU A 201 -1.69 -0.71 -21.38
C LEU A 201 -1.14 0.62 -21.91
N SER A 202 0.16 0.71 -22.18
CA SER A 202 0.85 1.92 -22.67
C SER A 202 0.65 2.24 -24.12
N GLU A 203 0.02 1.35 -24.92
CA GLU A 203 -0.29 1.64 -26.33
C GLU A 203 -1.15 2.90 -26.50
N ASN A 204 -2.10 3.13 -25.58
CA ASN A 204 -3.03 4.24 -25.66
C ASN A 204 -3.17 5.06 -24.36
N ASN A 205 -2.39 4.74 -23.32
CA ASN A 205 -2.53 5.36 -22.01
C ASN A 205 -1.17 5.75 -21.41
N GLU A 206 -1.17 6.73 -20.53
CA GLU A 206 -0.05 6.98 -19.64
C GLU A 206 -0.10 5.98 -18.47
N VAL A 207 0.92 5.13 -18.36
CA VAL A 207 1.00 4.05 -17.37
C VAL A 207 2.07 4.36 -16.34
N ASN A 208 1.78 4.06 -15.10
CA ASN A 208 2.72 4.19 -13.99
C ASN A 208 2.76 2.89 -13.20
N ILE A 209 3.95 2.41 -12.87
CA ILE A 209 4.15 1.31 -11.93
C ILE A 209 4.06 1.86 -10.51
N SER A 210 3.34 1.18 -9.63
CA SER A 210 3.21 1.58 -8.22
C SER A 210 4.34 1.00 -7.36
N GLY A 211 5.12 1.87 -6.73
CA GLY A 211 6.21 1.45 -5.85
C GLY A 211 7.23 0.58 -6.57
N THR A 212 7.58 -0.55 -5.98
CA THR A 212 8.47 -1.57 -6.57
C THR A 212 7.74 -2.50 -7.55
N GLY A 213 6.47 -2.23 -7.87
CA GLY A 213 5.63 -3.12 -8.69
C GLY A 213 5.11 -4.29 -7.82
N SER A 214 4.40 -5.22 -8.40
CA SER A 214 4.06 -5.47 -9.82
C SER A 214 2.89 -4.63 -10.35
N SER A 215 2.05 -4.04 -9.48
CA SER A 215 0.88 -3.29 -9.93
C SER A 215 1.27 -2.06 -10.73
N MET A 216 0.45 -1.79 -11.72
CA MET A 216 0.52 -0.59 -12.54
C MET A 216 -0.86 0.05 -12.63
N PHE A 217 -0.90 1.34 -12.93
CA PHE A 217 -2.16 2.05 -13.05
C PHE A 217 -2.14 3.09 -14.16
N THR A 218 -3.34 3.37 -14.66
CA THR A 218 -3.60 4.46 -15.60
C THR A 218 -4.85 5.22 -15.19
N LYS A 219 -4.93 6.50 -15.59
CA LYS A 219 -6.16 7.29 -15.45
C LYS A 219 -7.12 6.91 -16.57
N ILE A 220 -8.39 6.86 -16.24
CA ILE A 220 -9.48 6.60 -17.17
C ILE A 220 -10.59 7.62 -16.93
N ASN A 221 -11.45 7.83 -17.95
CA ASN A 221 -12.54 8.80 -17.88
C ASN A 221 -13.85 8.18 -17.38
N SER A 222 -14.03 6.87 -17.56
CA SER A 222 -15.24 6.16 -17.13
C SER A 222 -14.97 4.68 -16.79
N PHE A 223 -15.91 4.05 -16.10
CA PHE A 223 -15.88 2.59 -15.84
C PHE A 223 -15.99 1.79 -17.14
N GLU A 224 -16.73 2.29 -18.10
CA GLU A 224 -16.92 1.69 -19.42
C GLU A 224 -15.60 1.65 -20.17
N GLU A 225 -14.86 2.76 -20.22
CA GLU A 225 -13.52 2.82 -20.83
C GLU A 225 -12.59 1.76 -20.23
N GLY A 226 -12.54 1.66 -18.90
CA GLY A 226 -11.70 0.65 -18.23
C GLY A 226 -12.09 -0.79 -18.60
N LYS A 227 -13.38 -1.08 -18.77
CA LYS A 227 -13.85 -2.39 -19.24
C LYS A 227 -13.46 -2.65 -20.70
N GLU A 228 -13.65 -1.67 -21.58
CA GLU A 228 -13.27 -1.77 -22.99
C GLU A 228 -11.77 -2.04 -23.16
N ILE A 229 -10.92 -1.37 -22.37
CA ILE A 229 -9.49 -1.67 -22.34
C ILE A 229 -9.26 -3.14 -21.98
N MET A 230 -9.89 -3.65 -20.93
CA MET A 230 -9.67 -5.01 -20.47
C MET A 230 -10.29 -6.08 -21.37
N ASP A 231 -11.37 -5.79 -22.09
CA ASP A 231 -11.96 -6.69 -23.07
C ASP A 231 -11.01 -6.93 -24.26
N ASN A 232 -10.09 -5.99 -24.52
CA ASN A 232 -9.05 -6.11 -25.55
C ASN A 232 -7.71 -6.65 -25.01
N ALA A 233 -7.63 -7.02 -23.74
CA ALA A 233 -6.38 -7.51 -23.15
C ALA A 233 -5.95 -8.85 -23.79
N PRO A 234 -4.64 -9.05 -24.06
CA PRO A 234 -4.13 -10.25 -24.73
C PRO A 234 -4.31 -11.52 -23.89
N ARG A 235 -4.54 -11.35 -22.60
CA ARG A 235 -4.88 -12.40 -21.64
C ARG A 235 -5.73 -11.85 -20.51
N LYS A 236 -6.34 -12.75 -19.73
CA LYS A 236 -7.08 -12.35 -18.53
C LYS A 236 -6.11 -11.82 -17.47
N LEU A 237 -6.24 -10.54 -17.15
CA LEU A 237 -5.51 -9.87 -16.08
C LEU A 237 -6.49 -9.48 -14.97
N ALA A 238 -6.07 -9.62 -13.72
CA ALA A 238 -6.82 -9.07 -12.60
C ALA A 238 -6.70 -7.54 -12.60
N TYR A 239 -7.80 -6.84 -12.33
CA TYR A 239 -7.82 -5.39 -12.25
C TYR A 239 -8.89 -4.88 -11.30
N VAL A 240 -8.78 -3.62 -10.93
CA VAL A 240 -9.82 -2.87 -10.22
C VAL A 240 -9.92 -1.46 -10.81
N ILE A 241 -11.13 -0.94 -10.90
CA ILE A 241 -11.40 0.46 -11.22
C ILE A 241 -11.86 1.15 -9.94
N THR A 242 -11.18 2.22 -9.55
CA THR A 242 -11.45 2.94 -8.31
C THR A 242 -11.00 4.40 -8.41
N ASN A 243 -11.37 5.22 -7.44
CA ASN A 243 -10.88 6.58 -7.36
C ASN A 243 -9.61 6.67 -6.49
N THR A 244 -8.71 7.59 -6.86
CA THR A 244 -7.74 8.09 -5.89
C THR A 244 -8.42 9.06 -4.93
N ILE A 245 -7.94 9.12 -3.68
CA ILE A 245 -8.47 10.01 -2.64
C ILE A 245 -7.32 10.57 -1.79
N ASN A 246 -7.52 11.73 -1.16
CA ASN A 246 -6.47 12.42 -0.40
C ASN A 246 -6.43 12.08 1.08
N LYS A 247 -7.49 11.49 1.61
CA LYS A 247 -7.59 11.12 3.03
C LYS A 247 -7.97 9.66 3.17
N SER A 248 -7.29 8.97 4.06
CA SER A 248 -7.67 7.62 4.45
C SER A 248 -9.07 7.63 5.07
N PRO A 249 -10.01 6.78 4.65
CA PRO A 249 -11.32 6.65 5.29
C PRO A 249 -11.22 6.28 6.76
N LEU A 250 -10.11 5.66 7.17
CA LEU A 250 -9.83 5.35 8.58
C LEU A 250 -9.91 6.58 9.48
N LEU A 251 -9.43 7.74 9.01
CA LEU A 251 -9.49 8.98 9.80
C LEU A 251 -10.94 9.38 10.11
N ASN A 252 -11.85 9.22 9.15
CA ASN A 252 -13.26 9.51 9.35
C ASN A 252 -13.93 8.52 10.31
N GLU A 253 -13.59 7.25 10.22
CA GLU A 253 -14.12 6.20 11.10
C GLU A 253 -13.68 6.40 12.56
N LEU A 254 -12.43 6.76 12.80
CA LEU A 254 -11.92 7.04 14.14
C LEU A 254 -12.58 8.29 14.73
N LEU A 255 -12.79 9.34 13.94
CA LEU A 255 -13.51 10.55 14.37
C LEU A 255 -14.97 10.26 14.71
N ASN A 256 -15.63 9.38 13.94
CA ASN A 256 -17.04 9.03 14.14
C ASN A 256 -17.26 8.05 15.30
N SER A 257 -16.23 7.27 15.66
CA SER A 257 -16.31 6.33 16.80
C SER A 257 -16.13 6.99 18.17
N GLY A 258 -15.97 8.31 18.21
CA GLY A 258 -15.86 9.06 19.46
C GLY A 258 -14.52 8.86 20.18
N VAL A 259 -13.49 8.56 19.41
CA VAL A 259 -12.13 8.25 19.89
C VAL A 259 -11.16 9.32 19.42
#